data_0f7d43ace4eb037d134168532c1f573c
#
_entry.id   0f7d43ace4eb037d134168532c1f573c
#
_cell.length_a   1.000
_cell.length_b   1.000
_cell.length_c   1.000
_cell.angle_alpha   90.00
_cell.angle_beta   90.00
_cell.angle_gamma   90.00
#
_symmetry.space_group_name_H-M   'P 1'
#
loop_
_entity.id
_entity.type
_entity.pdbx_description
1 polymer ?
#
loop_
_entity_poly.entity_id
_entity_poly.type
_entity_poly.pdbx_seq_one_letter_code
_entity_poly.pdbx_strand_id
1 'polypeptide(L)'
;MNMKRQDYDLAFMLKFENVAWYENGKVRILDRRVYPREVRYVTCNTNKEVAIAIREMVTQSEGPYLAAAMGMALATYEARNMSSKEYVSFIEQAVVNLTTARPTTSAQMKEIVLGSRDVILKALSEGKSHQNITQEAFEYAYNYANNNYHRYSIIGEKVAEKLPDNGKVLTQCFAGTVVGTIIRSCKSMNKDVKFYCAETRPYYQGSRLTASVACDMGVDVTVICDNMPAYTMQQKKIDMFTSASDVITMDGHVINKVGTFQIALAAKHLGIPYYVTGTPDKKHEGIESITIEERDPELVLKSLDTKLTMSGVKGFYPAFDITPPELVTGIVTQKAIYEAKNVRNYFTD
;
A
#
# COMPACT_ATOMS: atom_id res chain seq x y z
N MET A 1 8.76 26.26 3.57
CA MET A 1 8.38 26.05 2.16
C MET A 1 7.40 24.89 2.12
N ASN A 2 6.19 25.09 1.58
CA ASN A 2 5.27 23.97 1.39
C ASN A 2 5.86 23.02 0.32
N MET A 3 6.05 21.76 0.69
CA MET A 3 6.53 20.74 -0.23
C MET A 3 5.57 20.64 -1.43
N LYS A 4 6.11 20.59 -2.65
CA LYS A 4 5.30 20.33 -3.87
C LYS A 4 4.46 19.06 -3.65
N ARG A 5 3.23 19.07 -4.10
CA ARG A 5 2.35 17.91 -4.07
C ARG A 5 2.99 16.72 -4.78
N GLN A 6 3.06 15.55 -4.13
CA GLN A 6 3.89 14.43 -4.57
C GLN A 6 3.18 13.40 -5.44
N ASP A 7 1.86 13.49 -5.60
CA ASP A 7 1.09 12.64 -6.52
C ASP A 7 1.03 13.19 -7.97
N TYR A 8 1.89 14.21 -8.30
CA TYR A 8 2.03 14.70 -9.67
C TYR A 8 2.48 13.58 -10.62
N ASP A 9 1.97 13.59 -11.84
CA ASP A 9 2.28 12.62 -12.90
C ASP A 9 2.14 11.14 -12.50
N LEU A 10 1.34 10.84 -11.47
CA LEU A 10 0.94 9.49 -11.11
C LEU A 10 -0.42 9.14 -11.74
N ALA A 11 -0.68 7.84 -11.83
CA ALA A 11 -1.92 7.27 -12.30
C ALA A 11 -3.16 7.81 -11.57
N PHE A 12 -4.31 7.82 -12.24
CA PHE A 12 -5.60 8.29 -11.71
C PHE A 12 -5.90 7.77 -10.29
N MET A 13 -5.76 6.44 -10.10
CA MET A 13 -6.07 5.81 -8.82
C MET A 13 -5.07 6.13 -7.69
N LEU A 14 -3.96 6.79 -7.98
CA LEU A 14 -2.93 7.22 -7.03
C LEU A 14 -3.00 8.71 -6.68
N LYS A 15 -3.88 9.48 -7.33
CA LYS A 15 -4.15 10.87 -6.92
C LYS A 15 -4.83 10.86 -5.55
N PHE A 16 -4.46 11.78 -4.67
CA PHE A 16 -4.95 11.81 -3.29
C PHE A 16 -6.48 11.78 -3.22
N GLU A 17 -7.15 12.56 -4.08
CA GLU A 17 -8.61 12.63 -4.16
C GLU A 17 -9.27 11.32 -4.58
N ASN A 18 -8.50 10.43 -5.24
CA ASN A 18 -8.96 9.11 -5.68
C ASN A 18 -8.53 7.99 -4.72
N VAL A 19 -7.64 8.28 -3.78
CA VAL A 19 -7.30 7.31 -2.71
C VAL A 19 -8.33 7.39 -1.60
N ALA A 20 -8.40 8.54 -0.92
CA ALA A 20 -9.40 8.88 0.07
C ALA A 20 -9.37 10.40 0.29
N TRP A 21 -10.52 11.05 0.29
CA TRP A 21 -10.57 12.50 0.36
C TRP A 21 -11.74 13.00 1.20
N TYR A 22 -11.43 13.82 2.20
CA TYR A 22 -12.42 14.53 2.99
C TYR A 22 -12.86 15.80 2.25
N GLU A 23 -14.15 15.97 2.09
CA GLU A 23 -14.76 17.18 1.51
C GLU A 23 -16.17 17.36 2.04
N ASN A 24 -16.49 18.56 2.51
CA ASN A 24 -17.85 18.97 2.88
C ASN A 24 -18.56 17.99 3.83
N GLY A 25 -17.86 17.52 4.87
CA GLY A 25 -18.43 16.61 5.87
C GLY A 25 -18.60 15.16 5.41
N LYS A 26 -17.85 14.74 4.40
CA LYS A 26 -17.86 13.38 3.87
C LYS A 26 -16.44 12.93 3.53
N VAL A 27 -16.19 11.62 3.57
CA VAL A 27 -14.98 11.02 3.00
C VAL A 27 -15.37 10.17 1.80
N ARG A 28 -14.76 10.46 0.66
CA ARG A 28 -14.93 9.70 -0.58
C ARG A 28 -13.72 8.81 -0.81
N ILE A 29 -13.95 7.53 -1.10
CA ILE A 29 -12.91 6.51 -1.28
C ILE A 29 -13.17 5.79 -2.60
N LEU A 30 -12.17 5.73 -3.52
CA LEU A 30 -12.29 4.92 -4.74
C LEU A 30 -12.42 3.45 -4.39
N ASP A 31 -13.48 2.80 -4.88
CA ASP A 31 -13.73 1.38 -4.62
C ASP A 31 -12.79 0.49 -5.45
N ARG A 32 -11.65 0.14 -4.87
CA ARG A 32 -10.65 -0.71 -5.50
C ARG A 32 -11.08 -2.18 -5.62
N ARG A 33 -12.23 -2.56 -5.08
CA ARG A 33 -12.80 -3.92 -5.26
C ARG A 33 -13.35 -4.10 -6.67
N VAL A 34 -13.84 -3.03 -7.29
CA VAL A 34 -14.42 -3.05 -8.63
C VAL A 34 -13.55 -2.36 -9.70
N TYR A 35 -12.63 -1.47 -9.30
CA TYR A 35 -11.68 -0.83 -10.20
C TYR A 35 -10.75 -1.86 -10.87
N PRO A 36 -10.39 -1.75 -12.18
CA PRO A 36 -10.73 -0.67 -13.13
C PRO A 36 -12.01 -0.91 -13.94
N ARG A 37 -12.73 -2.03 -13.71
CA ARG A 37 -13.96 -2.34 -14.47
C ARG A 37 -15.02 -1.26 -14.30
N GLU A 38 -15.02 -0.63 -13.12
CA GLU A 38 -15.93 0.45 -12.77
C GLU A 38 -15.16 1.50 -11.94
N VAL A 39 -15.35 2.76 -12.27
CA VAL A 39 -14.90 3.90 -11.44
C VAL A 39 -16.05 4.28 -10.51
N ARG A 40 -16.02 3.70 -9.31
CA ARG A 40 -17.04 3.94 -8.28
C ARG A 40 -16.39 4.41 -6.99
N TYR A 41 -17.07 5.29 -6.28
CA TYR A 41 -16.64 5.77 -4.98
C TYR A 41 -17.59 5.30 -3.89
N VAL A 42 -17.04 4.89 -2.76
CA VAL A 42 -17.77 4.76 -1.50
C VAL A 42 -17.72 6.11 -0.80
N THR A 43 -18.87 6.69 -0.52
CA THR A 43 -19.00 7.96 0.21
C THR A 43 -19.39 7.65 1.65
N CYS A 44 -18.53 8.03 2.59
CA CYS A 44 -18.71 7.83 4.02
C CYS A 44 -19.16 9.16 4.66
N ASN A 45 -20.25 9.13 5.40
CA ASN A 45 -20.82 10.29 6.13
C ASN A 45 -20.39 10.29 7.60
N THR A 46 -19.81 9.19 8.09
CA THR A 46 -19.35 9.01 9.46
C THR A 46 -17.98 8.32 9.52
N ASN A 47 -17.23 8.57 10.59
CA ASN A 47 -15.96 7.87 10.85
C ASN A 47 -16.15 6.34 10.95
N LYS A 48 -17.30 5.87 11.42
CA LYS A 48 -17.64 4.45 11.46
C LYS A 48 -17.78 3.85 10.06
N GLU A 49 -18.38 4.57 9.12
CA GLU A 49 -18.48 4.12 7.72
C GLU A 49 -17.09 4.07 7.07
N VAL A 50 -16.18 4.99 7.40
CA VAL A 50 -14.78 4.92 6.96
C VAL A 50 -14.10 3.67 7.51
N ALA A 51 -14.28 3.35 8.80
CA ALA A 51 -13.74 2.14 9.40
C ALA A 51 -14.28 0.86 8.72
N ILE A 52 -15.57 0.83 8.38
CA ILE A 52 -16.18 -0.28 7.62
C ILE A 52 -15.55 -0.38 6.23
N ALA A 53 -15.41 0.73 5.51
CA ALA A 53 -14.80 0.74 4.17
C ALA A 53 -13.35 0.21 4.19
N ILE A 54 -12.57 0.54 5.22
CA ILE A 54 -11.21 0.01 5.42
C ILE A 54 -11.26 -1.51 5.66
N ARG A 55 -12.15 -1.98 6.53
CA ARG A 55 -12.33 -3.41 6.86
C ARG A 55 -12.73 -4.23 5.65
N GLU A 56 -13.63 -3.71 4.84
CA GLU A 56 -14.14 -4.36 3.62
C GLU A 56 -13.20 -4.25 2.41
N MET A 57 -11.98 -3.77 2.60
CA MET A 57 -10.98 -3.67 1.52
C MET A 57 -11.40 -2.76 0.37
N VAL A 58 -12.27 -1.76 0.60
CA VAL A 58 -12.61 -0.72 -0.39
C VAL A 58 -11.35 -0.04 -0.91
N THR A 59 -10.37 0.17 -0.01
CA THR A 59 -9.06 0.69 -0.35
C THR A 59 -7.95 -0.26 0.11
N GLN A 60 -6.78 -0.19 -0.52
CA GLN A 60 -5.66 -1.13 -0.34
C GLN A 60 -4.33 -0.38 -0.43
N SER A 61 -3.20 -1.07 -0.12
CA SER A 61 -1.86 -0.48 -0.05
C SER A 61 -1.84 0.68 0.97
N GLU A 62 -1.44 1.89 0.59
CA GLU A 62 -1.42 3.08 1.45
C GLU A 62 -2.82 3.69 1.72
N GLY A 63 -3.81 3.25 0.97
CA GLY A 63 -5.15 3.82 1.05
C GLY A 63 -5.83 3.73 2.42
N PRO A 64 -5.72 2.63 3.18
CA PRO A 64 -6.28 2.53 4.53
C PRO A 64 -5.78 3.62 5.48
N TYR A 65 -4.50 3.98 5.39
CA TYR A 65 -3.89 4.99 6.26
C TYR A 65 -4.42 6.39 5.95
N LEU A 66 -4.48 6.76 4.67
CA LEU A 66 -5.05 8.03 4.25
C LEU A 66 -6.55 8.10 4.57
N ALA A 67 -7.29 7.01 4.34
CA ALA A 67 -8.71 6.96 4.66
C ALA A 67 -8.96 7.15 6.17
N ALA A 68 -8.14 6.52 7.04
CA ALA A 68 -8.27 6.69 8.48
C ALA A 68 -7.95 8.13 8.92
N ALA A 69 -6.90 8.75 8.38
CA ALA A 69 -6.57 10.14 8.67
C ALA A 69 -7.68 11.11 8.20
N MET A 70 -8.23 10.91 7.00
CA MET A 70 -9.39 11.67 6.50
C MET A 70 -10.65 11.38 7.33
N GLY A 71 -10.79 10.16 7.86
CA GLY A 71 -11.84 9.76 8.80
C GLY A 71 -11.77 10.53 10.13
N MET A 72 -10.57 10.89 10.59
CA MET A 72 -10.40 11.77 11.77
C MET A 72 -10.86 13.20 11.46
N ALA A 73 -10.57 13.75 10.28
CA ALA A 73 -11.11 15.04 9.87
C ALA A 73 -12.65 15.00 9.77
N LEU A 74 -13.22 13.90 9.28
CA LEU A 74 -14.67 13.70 9.29
C LEU A 74 -15.23 13.65 10.70
N ALA A 75 -14.55 12.97 11.66
CA ALA A 75 -14.99 12.90 13.05
C ALA A 75 -15.08 14.29 13.70
N THR A 76 -14.16 15.21 13.39
CA THR A 76 -14.25 16.60 13.88
C THR A 76 -15.50 17.31 13.38
N TYR A 77 -15.86 17.08 12.11
CA TYR A 77 -17.09 17.64 11.53
C TYR A 77 -18.34 17.02 12.14
N GLU A 78 -18.36 15.70 12.40
CA GLU A 78 -19.48 15.04 13.09
C GLU A 78 -19.70 15.65 14.48
N ALA A 79 -18.65 15.92 15.22
CA ALA A 79 -18.68 16.44 16.58
C ALA A 79 -18.94 17.96 16.70
N ARG A 80 -19.02 18.70 15.61
CA ARG A 80 -19.02 20.19 15.58
C ARG A 80 -20.09 20.89 16.44
N ASN A 81 -21.18 20.21 16.78
CA ASN A 81 -22.26 20.75 17.60
C ASN A 81 -22.27 20.19 19.03
N MET A 82 -21.26 19.42 19.42
CA MET A 82 -21.16 18.82 20.76
C MET A 82 -20.51 19.78 21.75
N SER A 83 -20.80 19.60 23.03
CA SER A 83 -20.06 20.28 24.11
C SER A 83 -18.59 19.82 24.11
N SER A 84 -17.68 20.61 24.66
CA SER A 84 -16.24 20.27 24.66
C SER A 84 -15.95 18.90 25.28
N LYS A 85 -16.68 18.51 26.32
CA LYS A 85 -16.52 17.19 26.97
C LYS A 85 -16.98 16.04 26.05
N GLU A 86 -18.13 16.20 25.42
CA GLU A 86 -18.67 15.23 24.47
C GLU A 86 -17.79 15.13 23.23
N TYR A 87 -17.27 16.26 22.76
CA TYR A 87 -16.35 16.33 21.62
C TYR A 87 -15.11 15.47 21.85
N VAL A 88 -14.42 15.65 22.99
CA VAL A 88 -13.25 14.84 23.33
C VAL A 88 -13.59 13.35 23.36
N SER A 89 -14.69 12.99 24.04
CA SER A 89 -15.13 11.58 24.11
C SER A 89 -15.43 11.00 22.73
N PHE A 90 -16.05 11.79 21.84
CA PHE A 90 -16.35 11.36 20.47
C PHE A 90 -15.10 11.15 19.64
N ILE A 91 -14.11 12.05 19.74
CA ILE A 91 -12.82 11.90 19.03
C ILE A 91 -12.06 10.66 19.53
N GLU A 92 -12.03 10.39 20.82
CA GLU A 92 -11.42 9.15 21.35
C GLU A 92 -12.14 7.89 20.85
N GLN A 93 -13.48 7.93 20.72
CA GLN A 93 -14.21 6.82 20.12
C GLN A 93 -13.90 6.66 18.63
N ALA A 94 -13.71 7.75 17.88
CA ALA A 94 -13.29 7.70 16.48
C ALA A 94 -11.89 7.07 16.33
N VAL A 95 -10.96 7.37 17.26
CA VAL A 95 -9.65 6.70 17.34
C VAL A 95 -9.81 5.19 17.43
N VAL A 96 -10.67 4.72 18.35
CA VAL A 96 -10.92 3.28 18.52
C VAL A 96 -11.49 2.67 17.23
N ASN A 97 -12.52 3.29 16.64
CA ASN A 97 -13.17 2.80 15.43
C ASN A 97 -12.17 2.62 14.28
N LEU A 98 -11.32 3.63 14.06
CA LEU A 98 -10.39 3.65 12.91
C LEU A 98 -9.16 2.77 13.14
N THR A 99 -8.61 2.73 14.36
CA THR A 99 -7.43 1.91 14.66
C THR A 99 -7.71 0.41 14.70
N THR A 100 -8.96 0.00 15.00
CA THR A 100 -9.38 -1.40 15.04
C THR A 100 -9.96 -1.89 13.72
N ALA A 101 -10.08 -1.03 12.71
CA ALA A 101 -10.69 -1.38 11.43
C ALA A 101 -9.96 -2.52 10.70
N ARG A 102 -8.63 -2.65 10.90
CA ARG A 102 -7.84 -3.71 10.27
C ARG A 102 -6.67 -4.16 11.18
N PRO A 103 -6.72 -5.39 11.72
CA PRO A 103 -5.71 -5.88 12.69
C PRO A 103 -4.28 -5.92 12.15
N THR A 104 -4.09 -6.35 10.90
CA THR A 104 -2.77 -6.58 10.28
C THR A 104 -1.96 -5.31 9.98
N THR A 105 -2.59 -4.13 9.99
CA THR A 105 -1.93 -2.84 9.74
C THR A 105 -1.99 -1.92 10.95
N SER A 106 -2.19 -2.49 12.14
CA SER A 106 -2.59 -1.75 13.35
C SER A 106 -1.55 -0.75 13.85
N ALA A 107 -0.26 -1.01 13.69
CA ALA A 107 0.79 -0.15 14.26
C ALA A 107 0.90 1.22 13.55
N GLN A 108 1.07 1.21 12.23
CA GLN A 108 1.13 2.43 11.43
C GLN A 108 -0.22 3.17 11.43
N MET A 109 -1.33 2.43 11.41
CA MET A 109 -2.67 2.98 11.55
C MET A 109 -2.83 3.74 12.87
N LYS A 110 -2.36 3.16 13.99
CA LYS A 110 -2.38 3.83 15.30
C LYS A 110 -1.57 5.11 15.31
N GLU A 111 -0.36 5.08 14.76
CA GLU A 111 0.51 6.25 14.71
C GLU A 111 -0.18 7.43 14.02
N ILE A 112 -0.77 7.20 12.85
CA ILE A 112 -1.45 8.23 12.06
C ILE A 112 -2.69 8.76 12.76
N VAL A 113 -3.52 7.87 13.26
CA VAL A 113 -4.79 8.24 13.90
C VAL A 113 -4.53 8.97 15.22
N LEU A 114 -3.55 8.52 16.01
CA LEU A 114 -3.15 9.18 17.26
C LEU A 114 -2.51 10.55 16.99
N GLY A 115 -1.65 10.67 15.98
CA GLY A 115 -1.10 11.97 15.59
C GLY A 115 -2.18 12.95 15.13
N SER A 116 -3.19 12.49 14.39
CA SER A 116 -4.34 13.32 14.02
C SER A 116 -5.15 13.76 15.25
N ARG A 117 -5.41 12.82 16.21
CA ARG A 117 -6.05 13.13 17.48
C ARG A 117 -5.31 14.22 18.24
N ASP A 118 -4.00 14.12 18.35
CA ASP A 118 -3.18 15.08 19.10
C ASP A 118 -3.26 16.49 18.50
N VAL A 119 -3.26 16.61 17.16
CA VAL A 119 -3.52 17.88 16.47
C VAL A 119 -4.90 18.43 16.80
N ILE A 120 -5.94 17.57 16.74
CA ILE A 120 -7.33 17.95 17.04
C ILE A 120 -7.48 18.46 18.49
N LEU A 121 -6.97 17.71 19.48
CA LEU A 121 -7.09 18.07 20.88
C LEU A 121 -6.30 19.32 21.23
N LYS A 122 -5.14 19.52 20.61
CA LYS A 122 -4.35 20.75 20.73
C LYS A 122 -5.14 21.94 20.21
N ALA A 123 -5.69 21.86 18.99
CA ALA A 123 -6.47 22.93 18.39
C ALA A 123 -7.72 23.28 19.22
N LEU A 124 -8.38 22.25 19.81
CA LEU A 124 -9.48 22.44 20.74
C LEU A 124 -9.08 23.18 22.02
N SER A 125 -7.93 22.80 22.61
CA SER A 125 -7.40 23.46 23.82
C SER A 125 -6.97 24.92 23.58
N GLU A 126 -6.61 25.26 22.35
CA GLU A 126 -6.30 26.61 21.91
C GLU A 126 -7.56 27.45 21.63
N GLY A 127 -8.75 26.89 21.81
CA GLY A 127 -10.04 27.57 21.61
C GLY A 127 -10.36 27.86 20.13
N LYS A 128 -9.79 27.11 19.19
CA LYS A 128 -10.07 27.27 17.77
C LYS A 128 -11.52 26.91 17.43
N SER A 129 -12.07 27.53 16.38
CA SER A 129 -13.39 27.16 15.86
C SER A 129 -13.38 25.71 15.33
N HIS A 130 -14.53 25.03 15.39
CA HIS A 130 -14.67 23.66 14.88
C HIS A 130 -14.26 23.56 13.39
N GLN A 131 -14.52 24.60 12.60
CA GLN A 131 -14.09 24.66 11.21
C GLN A 131 -12.56 24.63 11.08
N ASN A 132 -11.85 25.41 11.92
CA ASN A 132 -10.37 25.42 11.93
C ASN A 132 -9.81 24.10 12.43
N ILE A 133 -10.44 23.47 13.45
CA ILE A 133 -10.02 22.14 13.92
C ILE A 133 -10.15 21.10 12.81
N THR A 134 -11.27 21.12 12.06
CA THR A 134 -11.47 20.22 10.91
C THR A 134 -10.42 20.47 9.82
N GLN A 135 -10.11 21.73 9.55
CA GLN A 135 -9.08 22.09 8.56
C GLN A 135 -7.69 21.58 8.99
N GLU A 136 -7.32 21.74 10.24
CA GLU A 136 -6.02 21.25 10.74
C GLU A 136 -5.92 19.72 10.72
N ALA A 137 -7.01 19.02 11.03
CA ALA A 137 -7.06 17.57 10.91
C ALA A 137 -6.93 17.11 9.44
N PHE A 138 -7.57 17.81 8.51
CA PHE A 138 -7.42 17.58 7.08
C PHE A 138 -6.01 17.84 6.60
N GLU A 139 -5.40 18.95 7.01
CA GLU A 139 -4.02 19.31 6.65
C GLU A 139 -3.01 18.30 7.19
N TYR A 140 -3.23 17.77 8.39
CA TYR A 140 -2.43 16.68 8.94
C TYR A 140 -2.49 15.44 8.03
N ALA A 141 -3.70 15.03 7.63
CA ALA A 141 -3.90 13.89 6.73
C ALA A 141 -3.25 14.11 5.36
N TYR A 142 -3.40 15.30 4.80
CA TYR A 142 -2.77 15.71 3.53
C TYR A 142 -1.25 15.67 3.61
N ASN A 143 -0.67 16.28 4.65
CA ASN A 143 0.78 16.33 4.85
C ASN A 143 1.36 14.93 5.07
N TYR A 144 0.65 14.07 5.80
CA TYR A 144 1.03 12.67 5.96
C TYR A 144 1.11 11.96 4.60
N ALA A 145 0.06 12.06 3.76
CA ALA A 145 0.06 11.46 2.43
C ALA A 145 1.19 12.01 1.56
N ASN A 146 1.39 13.34 1.58
CA ASN A 146 2.42 13.99 0.79
C ASN A 146 3.83 13.57 1.19
N ASN A 147 4.11 13.46 2.49
CA ASN A 147 5.39 12.98 3.01
C ASN A 147 5.65 11.52 2.64
N ASN A 148 4.65 10.65 2.73
CA ASN A 148 4.78 9.25 2.33
C ASN A 148 5.07 9.12 0.83
N TYR A 149 4.35 9.87 0.00
CA TYR A 149 4.59 9.84 -1.45
C TYR A 149 5.98 10.40 -1.81
N HIS A 150 6.48 11.37 -1.06
CA HIS A 150 7.86 11.83 -1.19
C HIS A 150 8.87 10.71 -0.88
N ARG A 151 8.66 9.97 0.23
CA ARG A 151 9.50 8.80 0.57
C ARG A 151 9.48 7.75 -0.55
N TYR A 152 8.29 7.45 -1.10
CA TYR A 152 8.18 6.52 -2.22
C TYR A 152 8.80 7.06 -3.51
N SER A 153 8.84 8.37 -3.71
CA SER A 153 9.56 8.97 -4.85
C SER A 153 11.05 8.69 -4.78
N ILE A 154 11.66 8.81 -3.60
CA ILE A 154 13.08 8.48 -3.38
C ILE A 154 13.34 6.99 -3.60
N ILE A 155 12.45 6.12 -3.10
CA ILE A 155 12.54 4.67 -3.31
C ILE A 155 12.40 4.34 -4.81
N GLY A 156 11.42 4.94 -5.48
CA GLY A 156 11.19 4.73 -6.92
C GLY A 156 12.37 5.15 -7.77
N GLU A 157 13.03 6.26 -7.45
CA GLU A 157 14.25 6.73 -8.11
C GLU A 157 15.38 5.71 -7.96
N LYS A 158 15.65 5.23 -6.74
CA LYS A 158 16.68 4.21 -6.50
C LYS A 158 16.44 2.89 -7.25
N VAL A 159 15.18 2.46 -7.38
CA VAL A 159 14.84 1.28 -8.20
C VAL A 159 15.05 1.57 -9.67
N ALA A 160 14.61 2.75 -10.15
CA ALA A 160 14.78 3.15 -11.55
C ALA A 160 16.26 3.24 -11.97
N GLU A 161 17.15 3.69 -11.09
CA GLU A 161 18.60 3.70 -11.31
C GLU A 161 19.18 2.31 -11.58
N LYS A 162 18.60 1.25 -10.99
CA LYS A 162 19.04 -0.14 -11.18
C LYS A 162 18.56 -0.78 -12.48
N LEU A 163 17.62 -0.15 -13.18
CA LEU A 163 17.08 -0.66 -14.43
C LEU A 163 17.88 -0.17 -15.63
N PRO A 164 18.09 -1.01 -16.66
CA PRO A 164 18.61 -0.54 -17.94
C PRO A 164 17.60 0.34 -18.69
N ASP A 165 18.03 1.04 -19.74
CA ASP A 165 17.20 1.99 -20.49
C ASP A 165 15.94 1.36 -21.11
N ASN A 166 16.01 0.09 -21.53
CA ASN A 166 14.88 -0.70 -22.04
C ASN A 166 14.50 -1.82 -21.06
N GLY A 167 14.50 -1.51 -19.76
CA GLY A 167 14.37 -2.48 -18.69
C GLY A 167 13.03 -3.19 -18.65
N LYS A 168 13.05 -4.49 -18.37
CA LYS A 168 11.87 -5.33 -18.20
C LYS A 168 11.73 -5.74 -16.75
N VAL A 169 10.64 -5.32 -16.13
CA VAL A 169 10.36 -5.50 -14.71
C VAL A 169 9.25 -6.50 -14.53
N LEU A 170 9.48 -7.53 -13.72
CA LEU A 170 8.41 -8.39 -13.22
C LEU A 170 8.02 -7.91 -11.82
N THR A 171 6.72 -7.86 -11.53
CA THR A 171 6.21 -7.45 -10.22
C THR A 171 5.03 -8.31 -9.77
N GLN A 172 4.77 -8.29 -8.47
CA GLN A 172 3.77 -9.09 -7.78
C GLN A 172 2.89 -8.19 -6.92
N CYS A 173 1.60 -8.47 -6.85
CA CYS A 173 0.61 -7.82 -6.01
C CYS A 173 0.43 -6.32 -6.35
N PHE A 174 0.11 -5.49 -5.36
CA PHE A 174 -0.17 -4.07 -5.56
C PHE A 174 0.64 -3.21 -4.58
N ALA A 175 1.69 -2.63 -5.10
CA ALA A 175 2.50 -1.62 -4.42
C ALA A 175 2.25 -0.21 -5.01
N GLY A 176 1.04 0.09 -5.37
CA GLY A 176 0.52 1.25 -6.09
C GLY A 176 1.44 2.45 -6.23
N THR A 177 1.64 3.19 -5.15
CA THR A 177 2.45 4.41 -5.15
C THR A 177 3.90 4.14 -5.53
N VAL A 178 4.50 3.03 -5.04
CA VAL A 178 5.90 2.69 -5.37
C VAL A 178 6.04 2.39 -6.86
N VAL A 179 5.16 1.58 -7.44
CA VAL A 179 5.18 1.29 -8.89
C VAL A 179 5.02 2.57 -9.70
N GLY A 180 4.06 3.43 -9.30
CA GLY A 180 3.88 4.72 -9.96
C GLY A 180 5.11 5.62 -9.88
N THR A 181 5.80 5.66 -8.74
CA THR A 181 7.03 6.47 -8.59
C THR A 181 8.21 5.86 -9.35
N ILE A 182 8.34 4.53 -9.42
CA ILE A 182 9.35 3.87 -10.29
C ILE A 182 9.12 4.29 -11.74
N ILE A 183 7.88 4.18 -12.24
CA ILE A 183 7.55 4.57 -13.62
C ILE A 183 7.84 6.04 -13.87
N ARG A 184 7.44 6.92 -12.95
CA ARG A 184 7.73 8.36 -13.06
C ARG A 184 9.23 8.64 -13.11
N SER A 185 10.02 7.97 -12.28
CA SER A 185 11.48 8.11 -12.26
C SER A 185 12.13 7.56 -13.54
N CYS A 186 11.68 6.41 -14.04
CA CYS A 186 12.13 5.89 -15.33
C CYS A 186 11.87 6.89 -16.46
N LYS A 187 10.69 7.49 -16.51
CA LYS A 187 10.38 8.53 -17.50
C LYS A 187 11.27 9.76 -17.38
N SER A 188 11.54 10.23 -16.16
CA SER A 188 12.44 11.36 -15.95
C SER A 188 13.89 11.08 -16.34
N MET A 189 14.30 9.81 -16.32
CA MET A 189 15.60 9.32 -16.75
C MET A 189 15.62 8.92 -18.23
N ASN A 190 14.53 9.13 -18.99
CA ASN A 190 14.35 8.71 -20.38
C ASN A 190 14.53 7.19 -20.60
N LYS A 191 14.14 6.37 -19.63
CA LYS A 191 14.15 4.91 -19.70
C LYS A 191 12.81 4.38 -20.20
N ASP A 192 12.82 3.59 -21.28
CA ASP A 192 11.64 2.90 -21.81
C ASP A 192 11.50 1.54 -21.15
N VAL A 193 10.73 1.46 -20.07
CA VAL A 193 10.58 0.25 -19.27
C VAL A 193 9.29 -0.49 -19.60
N LYS A 194 9.31 -1.83 -19.46
CA LYS A 194 8.14 -2.70 -19.64
C LYS A 194 7.84 -3.44 -18.36
N PHE A 195 6.55 -3.53 -18.01
CA PHE A 195 6.11 -4.23 -16.81
C PHE A 195 5.41 -5.55 -17.13
N TYR A 196 5.77 -6.59 -16.39
CA TYR A 196 5.09 -7.87 -16.36
C TYR A 196 4.49 -8.05 -14.97
N CYS A 197 3.16 -8.13 -14.88
CA CYS A 197 2.43 -8.16 -13.62
C CYS A 197 1.83 -9.55 -13.41
N ALA A 198 2.28 -10.29 -12.39
CA ALA A 198 1.58 -11.49 -11.95
C ALA A 198 0.18 -11.11 -11.45
N GLU A 199 -0.86 -11.84 -11.88
CA GLU A 199 -2.26 -11.47 -11.64
C GLU A 199 -2.64 -11.38 -10.16
N THR A 200 -1.98 -12.18 -9.32
CA THR A 200 -2.15 -12.22 -7.86
C THR A 200 -3.53 -12.69 -7.42
N ARG A 201 -3.78 -13.98 -7.57
CA ARG A 201 -4.97 -14.65 -7.05
C ARG A 201 -5.04 -14.56 -5.51
N PRO A 202 -6.23 -14.59 -4.88
CA PRO A 202 -7.56 -14.57 -5.50
C PRO A 202 -8.11 -13.15 -5.74
N TYR A 203 -7.48 -12.07 -5.21
CA TYR A 203 -7.98 -10.70 -5.34
C TYR A 203 -7.58 -9.99 -6.64
N TYR A 204 -6.68 -10.58 -7.43
CA TYR A 204 -6.24 -10.02 -8.71
C TYR A 204 -5.63 -8.61 -8.62
N GLN A 205 -4.91 -8.30 -7.53
CA GLN A 205 -4.31 -6.98 -7.36
C GLN A 205 -3.29 -6.64 -8.45
N GLY A 206 -2.50 -7.63 -8.89
CA GLY A 206 -1.52 -7.42 -9.96
C GLY A 206 -2.18 -7.06 -11.27
N SER A 207 -3.19 -7.82 -11.70
CA SER A 207 -3.88 -7.58 -12.97
C SER A 207 -4.79 -6.35 -12.91
N ARG A 208 -5.55 -6.18 -11.83
CA ARG A 208 -6.53 -5.09 -11.74
C ARG A 208 -5.94 -3.74 -11.35
N LEU A 209 -4.96 -3.73 -10.44
CA LEU A 209 -4.49 -2.49 -9.85
C LEU A 209 -3.10 -2.11 -10.36
N THR A 210 -2.09 -2.99 -10.24
CA THR A 210 -0.73 -2.68 -10.67
C THR A 210 -0.63 -2.48 -12.17
N ALA A 211 -1.24 -3.38 -12.96
CA ALA A 211 -1.26 -3.23 -14.41
C ALA A 211 -2.01 -1.96 -14.85
N SER A 212 -3.11 -1.59 -14.14
CA SER A 212 -3.81 -0.34 -14.42
C SER A 212 -2.97 0.90 -14.12
N VAL A 213 -2.15 0.89 -13.06
CA VAL A 213 -1.21 1.99 -12.80
C VAL A 213 -0.22 2.14 -13.94
N ALA A 214 0.41 1.05 -14.37
CA ALA A 214 1.39 1.08 -15.46
C ALA A 214 0.75 1.53 -16.79
N CYS A 215 -0.42 0.99 -17.12
CA CYS A 215 -1.17 1.33 -18.34
C CYS A 215 -1.59 2.81 -18.36
N ASP A 216 -2.18 3.31 -17.27
CA ASP A 216 -2.62 4.71 -17.14
C ASP A 216 -1.44 5.70 -17.21
N MET A 217 -0.28 5.27 -16.76
CA MET A 217 0.97 6.02 -16.90
C MET A 217 1.65 5.81 -18.27
N GLY A 218 1.02 5.14 -19.24
CA GLY A 218 1.50 4.99 -20.61
C GLY A 218 2.73 4.09 -20.75
N VAL A 219 2.87 3.06 -19.90
CA VAL A 219 3.95 2.07 -19.95
C VAL A 219 3.43 0.78 -20.59
N ASP A 220 4.27 0.13 -21.41
CA ASP A 220 3.98 -1.20 -21.94
C ASP A 220 3.87 -2.22 -20.79
N VAL A 221 2.69 -2.77 -20.59
CA VAL A 221 2.39 -3.68 -19.49
C VAL A 221 1.72 -4.97 -19.97
N THR A 222 2.22 -6.09 -19.46
CA THR A 222 1.68 -7.43 -19.74
C THR A 222 1.26 -8.08 -18.43
N VAL A 223 0.03 -8.56 -18.36
CA VAL A 223 -0.44 -9.41 -17.25
C VAL A 223 -0.10 -10.86 -17.54
N ILE A 224 0.35 -11.58 -16.53
CA ILE A 224 0.63 -13.01 -16.57
C ILE A 224 -0.09 -13.72 -15.40
N CYS A 225 -0.42 -15.01 -15.56
CA CYS A 225 -0.93 -15.81 -14.44
C CYS A 225 0.18 -16.08 -13.42
N ASP A 226 -0.21 -16.36 -12.16
CA ASP A 226 0.73 -16.53 -11.04
C ASP A 226 1.69 -17.73 -11.20
N ASN A 227 1.38 -18.68 -12.05
CA ASN A 227 2.23 -19.85 -12.38
C ASN A 227 3.20 -19.60 -13.55
N MET A 228 3.21 -18.40 -14.17
CA MET A 228 4.03 -18.08 -15.33
C MET A 228 5.34 -17.31 -15.06
N PRO A 229 5.63 -16.79 -13.87
CA PRO A 229 6.79 -15.92 -13.65
C PRO A 229 8.11 -16.52 -14.14
N ALA A 230 8.44 -17.77 -13.78
CA ALA A 230 9.70 -18.41 -14.16
C ALA A 230 9.86 -18.51 -15.70
N TYR A 231 8.82 -18.95 -16.40
CA TYR A 231 8.83 -19.03 -17.86
C TYR A 231 8.95 -17.64 -18.49
N THR A 232 8.20 -16.65 -17.96
CA THR A 232 8.27 -15.26 -18.43
C THR A 232 9.67 -14.66 -18.24
N MET A 233 10.30 -14.91 -17.10
CA MET A 233 11.69 -14.48 -16.83
C MET A 233 12.65 -14.93 -17.93
N GLN A 234 12.57 -16.21 -18.32
CA GLN A 234 13.42 -16.78 -19.38
C GLN A 234 13.07 -16.23 -20.76
N GLN A 235 11.79 -16.28 -21.15
CA GLN A 235 11.37 -15.97 -22.51
C GLN A 235 11.42 -14.46 -22.82
N LYS A 236 11.10 -13.64 -21.84
CA LYS A 236 11.08 -12.17 -22.01
C LYS A 236 12.39 -11.52 -21.61
N LYS A 237 13.32 -12.29 -21.02
CA LYS A 237 14.60 -11.79 -20.49
C LYS A 237 14.34 -10.65 -19.52
N ILE A 238 13.69 -10.97 -18.40
CA ILE A 238 13.38 -10.01 -17.35
C ILE A 238 14.68 -9.55 -16.68
N ASP A 239 14.84 -8.25 -16.51
CA ASP A 239 16.03 -7.63 -15.93
C ASP A 239 15.95 -7.54 -14.40
N MET A 240 14.73 -7.45 -13.85
CA MET A 240 14.52 -7.25 -12.43
C MET A 240 13.18 -7.84 -11.99
N PHE A 241 13.17 -8.52 -10.85
CA PHE A 241 11.96 -8.72 -10.05
C PHE A 241 11.91 -7.65 -8.95
N THR A 242 10.77 -7.01 -8.75
CA THR A 242 10.55 -6.06 -7.65
C THR A 242 9.16 -6.24 -7.04
N SER A 243 9.09 -6.09 -5.72
CA SER A 243 7.83 -6.07 -4.98
C SER A 243 7.90 -5.07 -3.83
N ALA A 244 6.74 -4.69 -3.28
CA ALA A 244 6.69 -4.16 -1.93
C ALA A 244 6.86 -5.28 -0.90
N SER A 245 6.74 -4.90 0.37
CA SER A 245 6.68 -5.80 1.51
C SER A 245 5.55 -5.37 2.44
N ASP A 246 4.88 -6.35 3.05
CA ASP A 246 3.96 -6.09 4.16
C ASP A 246 4.74 -5.93 5.47
N VAL A 247 5.79 -6.75 5.66
CA VAL A 247 6.75 -6.64 6.76
C VAL A 247 8.15 -7.00 6.25
N ILE A 248 9.17 -6.30 6.74
CA ILE A 248 10.57 -6.69 6.64
C ILE A 248 11.09 -6.84 8.06
N THR A 249 11.57 -8.03 8.42
CA THR A 249 12.13 -8.29 9.73
C THR A 249 13.53 -7.71 9.87
N MET A 250 14.02 -7.57 11.10
CA MET A 250 15.34 -7.02 11.38
C MET A 250 16.49 -7.94 10.92
N ASP A 251 16.22 -9.23 10.71
CA ASP A 251 17.15 -10.21 10.13
C ASP A 251 17.03 -10.34 8.60
N GLY A 252 16.15 -9.57 7.98
CA GLY A 252 16.03 -9.42 6.53
C GLY A 252 15.06 -10.36 5.83
N HIS A 253 14.24 -11.13 6.55
CA HIS A 253 13.13 -11.85 5.93
C HIS A 253 12.08 -10.87 5.43
N VAL A 254 11.48 -11.19 4.30
CA VAL A 254 10.44 -10.36 3.65
C VAL A 254 9.12 -11.11 3.66
N ILE A 255 8.14 -10.54 4.33
CA ILE A 255 6.76 -11.01 4.31
C ILE A 255 6.00 -10.18 3.29
N ASN A 256 5.42 -10.84 2.31
CA ASN A 256 4.63 -10.19 1.28
C ASN A 256 3.52 -11.13 0.78
N LYS A 257 2.67 -10.64 -0.12
CA LYS A 257 1.58 -11.41 -0.71
C LYS A 257 2.06 -12.80 -1.15
N VAL A 258 1.29 -13.84 -0.80
CA VAL A 258 1.57 -15.23 -1.20
C VAL A 258 1.86 -15.33 -2.70
N GLY A 259 2.90 -16.07 -3.06
CA GLY A 259 3.46 -16.15 -4.40
C GLY A 259 4.75 -15.37 -4.59
N THR A 260 5.10 -14.45 -3.68
CA THR A 260 6.35 -13.69 -3.73
C THR A 260 7.56 -14.61 -3.57
N PHE A 261 7.50 -15.54 -2.62
CA PHE A 261 8.58 -16.49 -2.36
C PHE A 261 8.88 -17.39 -3.58
N GLN A 262 7.86 -17.93 -4.25
CA GLN A 262 8.08 -18.76 -5.46
C GLN A 262 8.72 -17.95 -6.60
N ILE A 263 8.34 -16.66 -6.75
CA ILE A 263 8.93 -15.78 -7.77
C ILE A 263 10.39 -15.47 -7.42
N ALA A 264 10.70 -15.22 -6.15
CA ALA A 264 12.05 -14.99 -5.66
C ALA A 264 12.98 -16.20 -5.86
N LEU A 265 12.47 -17.43 -5.65
CA LEU A 265 13.21 -18.67 -5.97
C LEU A 265 13.53 -18.75 -7.45
N ALA A 266 12.57 -18.48 -8.33
CA ALA A 266 12.78 -18.48 -9.78
C ALA A 266 13.79 -17.39 -10.19
N ALA A 267 13.66 -16.19 -9.65
CA ALA A 267 14.59 -15.08 -9.91
C ALA A 267 16.02 -15.46 -9.52
N LYS A 268 16.21 -16.01 -8.32
CA LYS A 268 17.52 -16.46 -7.84
C LYS A 268 18.14 -17.54 -8.73
N HIS A 269 17.34 -18.55 -9.10
CA HIS A 269 17.78 -19.64 -9.98
C HIS A 269 18.23 -19.13 -11.36
N LEU A 270 17.56 -18.10 -11.87
CA LEU A 270 17.83 -17.50 -13.19
C LEU A 270 18.84 -16.34 -13.14
N GLY A 271 19.39 -16.01 -11.99
CA GLY A 271 20.34 -14.91 -11.82
C GLY A 271 19.74 -13.53 -11.99
N ILE A 272 18.42 -13.40 -11.82
CA ILE A 272 17.69 -12.12 -11.93
C ILE A 272 17.66 -11.45 -10.54
N PRO A 273 18.07 -10.17 -10.43
CA PRO A 273 18.05 -9.48 -9.15
C PRO A 273 16.62 -9.25 -8.65
N TYR A 274 16.42 -9.49 -7.36
CA TYR A 274 15.18 -9.17 -6.65
C TYR A 274 15.39 -8.01 -5.70
N TYR A 275 14.76 -6.88 -5.98
CA TYR A 275 14.75 -5.70 -5.12
C TYR A 275 13.39 -5.54 -4.44
N VAL A 276 13.42 -5.50 -3.11
CA VAL A 276 12.23 -5.30 -2.26
C VAL A 276 12.17 -3.84 -1.84
N THR A 277 11.00 -3.23 -1.94
CA THR A 277 10.79 -1.86 -1.48
C THR A 277 10.08 -1.85 -0.13
N GLY A 278 10.63 -1.15 0.84
CA GLY A 278 10.05 -1.07 2.18
C GLY A 278 11.03 -0.60 3.23
N THR A 279 10.56 -0.59 4.47
CA THR A 279 11.35 -0.21 5.65
C THR A 279 11.32 -1.37 6.65
N PRO A 280 12.44 -1.74 7.28
CA PRO A 280 12.45 -2.79 8.31
C PRO A 280 11.62 -2.37 9.53
N ASP A 281 10.94 -3.32 10.14
CA ASP A 281 10.10 -3.12 11.32
C ASP A 281 10.81 -3.64 12.59
N LYS A 282 11.17 -2.71 13.49
CA LYS A 282 11.82 -3.03 14.79
C LYS A 282 11.01 -3.99 15.68
N LYS A 283 9.71 -4.14 15.43
CA LYS A 283 8.87 -5.06 16.20
C LYS A 283 9.08 -6.51 15.82
N HIS A 284 9.72 -6.76 14.69
CA HIS A 284 9.94 -8.07 14.14
C HIS A 284 11.42 -8.35 14.00
N GLU A 285 12.04 -8.87 15.09
CA GLU A 285 13.45 -9.24 15.09
C GLU A 285 13.77 -10.36 14.09
N GLY A 286 12.88 -11.35 13.97
CA GLY A 286 12.97 -12.48 13.06
C GLY A 286 11.60 -13.07 12.76
N ILE A 287 11.59 -14.18 12.03
CA ILE A 287 10.35 -14.86 11.57
C ILE A 287 9.50 -15.42 12.72
N GLU A 288 10.08 -15.65 13.90
CA GLU A 288 9.38 -16.20 15.07
C GLU A 288 8.27 -15.26 15.56
N SER A 289 8.38 -13.97 15.24
CA SER A 289 7.37 -12.95 15.56
C SER A 289 6.26 -12.86 14.53
N ILE A 290 6.34 -13.63 13.43
CA ILE A 290 5.42 -13.55 12.30
C ILE A 290 4.38 -14.67 12.39
N THR A 291 3.13 -14.29 12.35
CA THR A 291 2.01 -15.22 12.14
C THR A 291 1.37 -14.92 10.78
N ILE A 292 1.37 -15.91 9.90
CA ILE A 292 0.74 -15.77 8.59
C ILE A 292 -0.79 -15.82 8.74
N GLU A 293 -1.45 -14.77 8.29
CA GLU A 293 -2.91 -14.65 8.25
C GLU A 293 -3.48 -15.65 7.24
N GLU A 294 -4.37 -16.54 7.69
CA GLU A 294 -5.22 -17.34 6.80
C GLU A 294 -6.52 -16.60 6.54
N ARG A 295 -6.92 -16.55 5.30
CA ARG A 295 -8.15 -15.89 4.85
C ARG A 295 -9.18 -16.90 4.38
N ASP A 296 -10.40 -16.42 4.07
CA ASP A 296 -11.51 -17.23 3.61
C ASP A 296 -11.08 -18.14 2.43
N PRO A 297 -10.99 -19.46 2.64
CA PRO A 297 -10.55 -20.41 1.64
C PRO A 297 -11.50 -20.50 0.42
N GLU A 298 -12.77 -20.08 0.55
CA GLU A 298 -13.71 -20.05 -0.57
C GLU A 298 -13.25 -19.10 -1.67
N LEU A 299 -12.42 -18.11 -1.36
CA LEU A 299 -11.90 -17.17 -2.35
C LEU A 299 -11.00 -17.85 -3.40
N VAL A 300 -10.29 -18.94 -3.07
CA VAL A 300 -9.45 -19.66 -4.05
C VAL A 300 -10.24 -20.64 -4.90
N LEU A 301 -11.46 -20.99 -4.49
CA LEU A 301 -12.36 -21.91 -5.21
C LEU A 301 -13.20 -21.22 -6.28
N LYS A 302 -13.12 -19.90 -6.35
CA LYS A 302 -13.86 -19.05 -7.30
C LYS A 302 -12.96 -18.03 -8.00
N SER A 303 -13.40 -17.55 -9.13
CA SER A 303 -12.83 -16.39 -9.81
C SER A 303 -13.88 -15.28 -9.85
N LEU A 304 -13.60 -14.17 -9.18
CA LEU A 304 -14.62 -13.15 -8.90
C LEU A 304 -15.84 -13.81 -8.23
N ASP A 305 -17.00 -13.77 -8.87
CA ASP A 305 -18.25 -14.35 -8.34
C ASP A 305 -18.56 -15.75 -8.90
N THR A 306 -17.70 -16.28 -9.79
CA THR A 306 -17.91 -17.59 -10.43
C THR A 306 -17.17 -18.68 -9.70
N LYS A 307 -17.90 -19.69 -9.19
CA LYS A 307 -17.31 -20.90 -8.61
C LYS A 307 -16.68 -21.75 -9.72
N LEU A 308 -15.43 -22.19 -9.50
CA LEU A 308 -14.66 -22.97 -10.48
C LEU A 308 -14.54 -24.46 -10.13
N THR A 309 -14.90 -24.84 -8.90
CA THR A 309 -14.67 -26.18 -8.39
C THR A 309 -15.99 -26.91 -8.12
N MET A 310 -15.91 -28.23 -8.10
CA MET A 310 -17.04 -29.09 -7.66
C MET A 310 -17.32 -28.86 -6.16
N SER A 311 -18.53 -29.16 -5.73
CA SER A 311 -18.90 -29.20 -4.32
C SER A 311 -18.02 -30.21 -3.57
N GLY A 312 -17.57 -29.88 -2.36
CA GLY A 312 -16.68 -30.72 -1.54
C GLY A 312 -15.18 -30.50 -1.73
N VAL A 313 -14.73 -29.78 -2.77
CA VAL A 313 -13.33 -29.36 -2.90
C VAL A 313 -13.02 -28.30 -1.82
N LYS A 314 -11.89 -28.47 -1.13
CA LYS A 314 -11.43 -27.54 -0.07
C LYS A 314 -10.43 -26.54 -0.63
N GLY A 315 -10.49 -25.31 -0.16
CA GLY A 315 -9.50 -24.27 -0.43
C GLY A 315 -8.46 -24.19 0.69
N PHE A 316 -7.33 -23.53 0.38
CA PHE A 316 -6.33 -23.10 1.35
C PHE A 316 -5.80 -21.74 0.90
N TYR A 317 -5.87 -20.72 1.77
CA TYR A 317 -5.48 -19.36 1.41
C TYR A 317 -4.67 -18.68 2.52
N PRO A 318 -3.35 -18.91 2.58
CA PRO A 318 -2.46 -18.03 3.32
C PRO A 318 -2.38 -16.68 2.60
N ALA A 319 -2.53 -15.58 3.34
CA ALA A 319 -2.51 -14.26 2.73
C ALA A 319 -1.13 -13.84 2.25
N PHE A 320 -0.08 -14.32 2.91
CA PHE A 320 1.31 -13.95 2.72
C PHE A 320 2.19 -15.20 2.67
N ASP A 321 3.42 -15.04 2.17
CA ASP A 321 4.52 -15.98 2.32
C ASP A 321 5.77 -15.26 2.83
N ILE A 322 6.80 -16.03 3.19
CA ILE A 322 8.05 -15.53 3.77
C ILE A 322 9.18 -15.83 2.80
N THR A 323 9.83 -14.77 2.32
CA THR A 323 11.03 -14.86 1.50
C THR A 323 12.26 -14.67 2.36
N PRO A 324 13.18 -15.66 2.43
CA PRO A 324 14.39 -15.53 3.22
C PRO A 324 15.40 -14.57 2.58
N PRO A 325 16.29 -13.96 3.40
CA PRO A 325 17.17 -12.87 2.96
C PRO A 325 18.15 -13.25 1.85
N GLU A 326 18.54 -14.52 1.71
CA GLU A 326 19.45 -14.99 0.64
C GLU A 326 18.84 -14.95 -0.77
N LEU A 327 17.52 -14.81 -0.88
CA LEU A 327 16.83 -14.65 -2.15
C LEU A 327 16.66 -13.18 -2.55
N VAL A 328 16.95 -12.24 -1.65
CA VAL A 328 16.77 -10.80 -1.84
C VAL A 328 18.10 -10.16 -2.18
N THR A 329 18.20 -9.53 -3.35
CA THR A 329 19.40 -8.81 -3.78
C THR A 329 19.60 -7.52 -2.99
N GLY A 330 18.52 -6.81 -2.68
CA GLY A 330 18.58 -5.60 -1.88
C GLY A 330 17.21 -5.12 -1.42
N ILE A 331 17.19 -4.48 -0.25
CA ILE A 331 16.02 -3.80 0.31
C ILE A 331 16.21 -2.31 0.05
N VAL A 332 15.31 -1.76 -0.77
CA VAL A 332 15.35 -0.36 -1.20
C VAL A 332 14.52 0.48 -0.23
N THR A 333 15.18 1.34 0.49
CA THR A 333 14.57 2.28 1.46
C THR A 333 14.75 3.72 1.00
N GLN A 334 14.15 4.68 1.69
CA GLN A 334 14.41 6.09 1.41
C GLN A 334 15.84 6.51 1.72
N LYS A 335 16.56 5.83 2.63
CA LYS A 335 17.95 6.16 2.97
C LYS A 335 18.92 5.58 1.95
N ALA A 336 18.93 4.25 1.80
CA ALA A 336 19.86 3.51 0.94
C ALA A 336 19.23 2.20 0.45
N ILE A 337 20.00 1.46 -0.37
CA ILE A 337 19.74 0.06 -0.69
C ILE A 337 20.63 -0.78 0.22
N TYR A 338 20.00 -1.59 1.07
CA TYR A 338 20.68 -2.48 2.00
C TYR A 338 20.68 -3.91 1.49
N GLU A 339 21.75 -4.64 1.70
CA GLU A 339 21.69 -6.10 1.64
C GLU A 339 20.68 -6.61 2.69
N ALA A 340 19.87 -7.59 2.34
CA ALA A 340 18.78 -8.03 3.22
C ALA A 340 19.27 -8.41 4.63
N LYS A 341 20.39 -9.16 4.72
CA LYS A 341 21.01 -9.56 6.01
C LYS A 341 21.50 -8.39 6.86
N ASN A 342 21.75 -7.24 6.23
CA ASN A 342 22.30 -6.04 6.85
C ASN A 342 21.24 -4.92 6.98
N VAL A 343 19.98 -5.21 6.75
CA VAL A 343 18.89 -4.20 6.74
C VAL A 343 18.74 -3.48 8.08
N ARG A 344 19.20 -4.07 9.17
CA ARG A 344 19.26 -3.48 10.52
C ARG A 344 20.03 -2.16 10.53
N ASN A 345 21.03 -1.98 9.66
CA ASN A 345 21.82 -0.74 9.52
C ASN A 345 20.95 0.47 9.11
N TYR A 346 19.77 0.25 8.58
CA TYR A 346 18.81 1.32 8.31
C TYR A 346 18.56 2.23 9.53
N PHE A 347 18.70 1.72 10.75
CA PHE A 347 18.44 2.48 11.98
C PHE A 347 19.68 3.15 12.57
N THR A 348 20.86 2.81 12.09
CA THR A 348 22.15 3.35 12.55
C THR A 348 22.73 4.36 11.57
N ASP A 349 22.43 4.24 10.30
CA ASP A 349 22.77 5.20 9.26
C ASP A 349 21.73 6.35 9.19
#